data_225f2656c087687c2c38e73ef846f769
#
_entry.id   225f2656c087687c2c38e73ef846f769
#
_cell.length_a   1.000
_cell.length_b   1.000
_cell.length_c   1.000
_cell.angle_alpha   90.00
_cell.angle_beta   90.00
_cell.angle_gamma   90.00
#
_symmetry.space_group_name_H-M   'P 1'
#
loop_
_entity.id
_entity.type
_entity.pdbx_description
1 polymer ?
#
loop_
_entity_poly.entity_id
_entity_poly.type
_entity_poly.pdbx_seq_one_letter_code
_entity_poly.pdbx_strand_id
1 'polypeptide(L)'
;MPIKKLKEFLDGQSVKYVTISHPVAYTAQEIAALTHISSKELAKTVIVKIDSALAMAVLPASYEVDLSLLRAATGAKTVSLAKEAEFKDEFPECEIGAMPPFGNLYGMAVYVDESLTKDKDIAFNAGSHNELVRVSYEDFERLVKPKVLKFSGLRDVQSLGAWHL
;
A
#
# COMPACT_ATOMS: atom_id res chain seq x y z
N MET A 1 -14.43 8.24 -7.52
CA MET A 1 -13.42 8.51 -8.54
C MET A 1 -12.04 8.51 -7.91
N PRO A 2 -11.03 7.95 -8.60
CA PRO A 2 -9.66 8.05 -8.12
C PRO A 2 -9.26 9.52 -7.98
N ILE A 3 -8.32 9.81 -7.08
CA ILE A 3 -7.82 11.17 -6.96
C ILE A 3 -7.21 11.62 -8.29
N LYS A 4 -7.36 12.89 -8.56
CA LYS A 4 -6.95 13.48 -9.84
C LYS A 4 -5.48 13.21 -10.17
N LYS A 5 -4.61 13.37 -9.20
CA LYS A 5 -3.16 13.18 -9.35
C LYS A 5 -2.81 11.78 -9.85
N LEU A 6 -3.45 10.76 -9.28
CA LEU A 6 -3.25 9.37 -9.68
C LEU A 6 -3.81 9.13 -11.09
N LYS A 7 -5.03 9.58 -11.33
CA LYS A 7 -5.68 9.39 -12.62
C LYS A 7 -4.88 10.03 -13.75
N GLU A 8 -4.45 11.26 -13.59
CA GLU A 8 -3.64 11.96 -14.59
C GLU A 8 -2.33 11.24 -14.86
N PHE A 9 -1.69 10.73 -13.81
CA PHE A 9 -0.45 9.99 -13.96
C PHE A 9 -0.65 8.71 -14.78
N LEU A 10 -1.64 7.90 -14.40
CA LEU A 10 -1.93 6.64 -15.11
C LEU A 10 -2.34 6.88 -16.55
N ASP A 11 -3.19 7.86 -16.80
CA ASP A 11 -3.61 8.21 -18.16
C ASP A 11 -2.43 8.69 -19.00
N GLY A 12 -1.54 9.47 -18.41
CA GLY A 12 -0.34 9.98 -19.08
C GLY A 12 0.67 8.90 -19.43
N GLN A 13 0.66 7.77 -18.70
CA GLN A 13 1.57 6.66 -18.94
C GLN A 13 0.98 5.62 -19.90
N SER A 14 -0.23 5.84 -20.39
CA SER A 14 -0.92 4.91 -21.29
C SER A 14 -1.06 3.51 -20.70
N VAL A 15 -1.30 3.43 -19.41
CA VAL A 15 -1.44 2.18 -18.66
C VAL A 15 -2.91 1.77 -18.63
N LYS A 16 -3.17 0.49 -18.83
CA LYS A 16 -4.52 -0.07 -18.66
C LYS A 16 -4.79 -0.25 -17.17
N TYR A 17 -5.87 0.33 -16.70
CA TYR A 17 -6.30 0.15 -15.31
C TYR A 17 -7.83 0.13 -15.25
N VAL A 18 -8.34 -0.44 -14.16
CA VAL A 18 -9.77 -0.53 -13.91
C VAL A 18 -10.05 0.19 -12.60
N THR A 19 -11.10 1.00 -12.58
CA THR A 19 -11.58 1.60 -11.34
C THR A 19 -12.76 0.79 -10.82
N ILE A 20 -12.78 0.53 -9.52
CA ILE A 20 -13.80 -0.29 -8.88
C ILE A 20 -14.38 0.50 -7.72
N SER A 21 -15.65 0.89 -7.84
CA SER A 21 -16.36 1.58 -6.75
C SER A 21 -17.05 0.56 -5.87
N HIS A 22 -17.06 0.80 -4.58
CA HIS A 22 -17.73 -0.07 -3.61
C HIS A 22 -18.20 0.76 -2.42
N PRO A 23 -19.15 0.25 -1.61
CA PRO A 23 -19.52 0.93 -0.37
C PRO A 23 -18.31 1.15 0.51
N VAL A 24 -18.34 2.19 1.32
CA VAL A 24 -17.23 2.51 2.21
C VAL A 24 -16.87 1.28 3.06
N ALA A 25 -15.60 0.92 3.05
CA ALA A 25 -15.06 -0.20 3.79
C ALA A 25 -13.61 0.09 4.19
N TYR A 26 -13.24 -0.33 5.39
CA TYR A 26 -11.94 -0.02 5.96
C TYR A 26 -11.02 -1.23 6.11
N THR A 27 -11.60 -2.44 6.17
CA THR A 27 -10.80 -3.65 6.35
C THR A 27 -10.62 -4.41 5.05
N ALA A 28 -9.51 -5.14 4.94
CA ALA A 28 -9.23 -5.99 3.78
C ALA A 28 -10.36 -7.00 3.57
N GLN A 29 -10.89 -7.57 4.64
CA GLN A 29 -11.97 -8.54 4.56
C GLN A 29 -13.24 -7.95 3.98
N GLU A 30 -13.62 -6.75 4.42
CA GLU A 30 -14.80 -6.06 3.91
C GLU A 30 -14.64 -5.74 2.42
N ILE A 31 -13.48 -5.22 2.04
CA ILE A 31 -13.21 -4.86 0.64
C ILE A 31 -13.22 -6.09 -0.24
N ALA A 32 -12.59 -7.18 0.20
CA ALA A 32 -12.56 -8.43 -0.56
C ALA A 32 -13.97 -8.99 -0.75
N ALA A 33 -14.80 -8.94 0.29
CA ALA A 33 -16.18 -9.42 0.21
C ALA A 33 -17.02 -8.58 -0.77
N LEU A 34 -16.85 -7.26 -0.76
CA LEU A 34 -17.63 -6.35 -1.60
C LEU A 34 -17.20 -6.36 -3.06
N THR A 35 -15.93 -6.59 -3.33
CA THR A 35 -15.35 -6.45 -4.68
C THR A 35 -15.01 -7.78 -5.33
N HIS A 36 -15.06 -8.87 -4.56
CA HIS A 36 -14.64 -10.21 -5.00
C HIS A 36 -13.16 -10.27 -5.43
N ILE A 37 -12.36 -9.34 -4.92
CA ILE A 37 -10.91 -9.35 -5.12
C ILE A 37 -10.27 -10.06 -3.95
N SER A 38 -9.35 -11.00 -4.24
CA SER A 38 -8.63 -11.71 -3.20
C SER A 38 -7.84 -10.74 -2.31
N SER A 39 -7.84 -10.96 -1.01
CA SER A 39 -7.05 -10.15 -0.08
C SER A 39 -5.55 -10.22 -0.36
N LYS A 40 -5.09 -11.22 -1.09
CA LYS A 40 -3.69 -11.34 -1.50
C LYS A 40 -3.36 -10.38 -2.64
N GLU A 41 -4.32 -10.10 -3.51
CA GLU A 41 -4.17 -9.15 -4.61
C GLU A 41 -4.44 -7.72 -4.17
N LEU A 42 -5.11 -7.54 -3.05
CA LEU A 42 -5.40 -6.23 -2.50
C LEU A 42 -4.16 -5.74 -1.75
N ALA A 43 -3.58 -4.66 -2.23
CA ALA A 43 -2.39 -4.07 -1.62
C ALA A 43 -2.79 -2.91 -0.72
N LYS A 44 -2.12 -2.79 0.41
CA LYS A 44 -2.28 -1.63 1.28
C LYS A 44 -0.97 -0.86 1.36
N THR A 45 -1.08 0.43 1.63
CA THR A 45 0.05 1.34 1.77
C THR A 45 0.17 1.75 3.23
N VAL A 46 1.29 1.43 3.83
CA VAL A 46 1.61 1.82 5.21
C VAL A 46 2.74 2.84 5.16
N ILE A 47 2.53 4.00 5.75
CA ILE A 47 3.57 5.03 5.77
C ILE A 47 4.51 4.75 6.95
N VAL A 48 5.78 4.66 6.65
CA VAL A 48 6.82 4.35 7.64
C VAL A 48 7.88 5.45 7.64
N LYS A 49 8.66 5.50 8.70
CA LYS A 49 9.84 6.36 8.79
C LYS A 49 11.06 5.46 8.76
N ILE A 50 11.91 5.69 7.79
CA ILE A 50 13.18 4.97 7.65
C ILE A 50 14.29 5.99 7.82
N ASP A 51 15.00 5.91 8.95
CA ASP A 51 16.01 6.91 9.34
C ASP A 51 15.45 8.33 9.23
N SER A 52 14.24 8.53 9.78
CA SER A 52 13.52 9.82 9.81
C SER A 52 12.92 10.26 8.47
N ALA A 53 13.11 9.54 7.38
CA ALA A 53 12.49 9.85 6.09
C ALA A 53 11.18 9.08 5.93
N LEU A 54 10.15 9.74 5.44
CA LEU A 54 8.88 9.07 5.14
C LEU A 54 9.03 8.20 3.90
N ALA A 55 8.46 7.01 3.96
CA ALA A 55 8.46 6.06 2.85
C ALA A 55 7.18 5.24 2.88
N MET A 56 6.90 4.55 1.79
CA MET A 56 5.74 3.67 1.69
C MET A 56 6.17 2.22 1.78
N ALA A 57 5.51 1.46 2.65
CA ALA A 57 5.62 0.00 2.69
C ALA A 57 4.32 -0.55 2.10
N VAL A 58 4.43 -1.26 0.98
CA VAL A 58 3.28 -1.79 0.24
C VAL A 58 3.29 -3.30 0.36
N LEU A 59 2.16 -3.86 0.81
CA LEU A 59 2.07 -5.28 1.14
C LEU A 59 0.63 -5.76 0.96
N PRO A 60 0.41 -7.09 0.91
CA PRO A 60 -0.95 -7.60 0.86
C PRO A 60 -1.76 -7.09 2.05
N ALA A 61 -3.01 -6.73 1.79
CA ALA A 61 -3.84 -6.09 2.80
C ALA A 61 -4.10 -6.95 4.03
N SER A 62 -4.04 -8.28 3.89
CA SER A 62 -4.21 -9.21 5.01
C SER A 62 -2.92 -9.47 5.81
N TYR A 63 -1.80 -8.91 5.37
CA TYR A 63 -0.51 -9.07 6.03
C TYR A 63 -0.21 -7.87 6.92
N GLU A 64 0.78 -8.03 7.78
CA GLU A 64 1.25 -6.95 8.66
C GLU A 64 2.72 -6.66 8.39
N VAL A 65 3.11 -5.40 8.54
CA VAL A 65 4.51 -5.00 8.39
C VAL A 65 5.31 -5.50 9.59
N ASP A 66 6.41 -6.18 9.32
CA ASP A 66 7.38 -6.54 10.35
C ASP A 66 8.49 -5.49 10.31
N LEU A 67 8.48 -4.59 11.26
CA LEU A 67 9.43 -3.48 11.31
C LEU A 67 10.88 -3.96 11.47
N SER A 68 11.08 -5.07 12.16
CA SER A 68 12.43 -5.65 12.33
C SER A 68 12.98 -6.17 11.01
N LEU A 69 12.13 -6.86 10.23
CA LEU A 69 12.52 -7.34 8.91
C LEU A 69 12.79 -6.16 7.97
N LEU A 70 11.94 -5.15 8.00
CA LEU A 70 12.11 -3.98 7.16
C LEU A 70 13.41 -3.25 7.49
N ARG A 71 13.71 -3.12 8.77
CA ARG A 71 14.96 -2.52 9.23
C ARG A 71 16.17 -3.31 8.72
N ALA A 72 16.15 -4.62 8.89
CA ALA A 72 17.24 -5.48 8.43
C ALA A 72 17.43 -5.42 6.92
N ALA A 73 16.31 -5.44 6.17
CA ALA A 73 16.35 -5.44 4.71
C ALA A 73 16.82 -4.10 4.12
N THR A 74 16.52 -2.99 4.80
CA THR A 74 16.93 -1.66 4.33
C THR A 74 18.31 -1.26 4.83
N GLY A 75 18.82 -1.92 5.87
CA GLY A 75 20.07 -1.51 6.51
C GLY A 75 19.96 -0.24 7.33
N ALA A 76 18.75 0.23 7.58
CA ALA A 76 18.50 1.46 8.32
C ALA A 76 18.84 1.30 9.80
N LYS A 77 19.14 2.41 10.44
CA LYS A 77 19.37 2.42 11.89
C LYS A 77 18.06 2.35 12.65
N THR A 78 17.04 3.08 12.17
CA THR A 78 15.72 3.10 12.81
C THR A 78 14.63 2.98 11.77
N VAL A 79 13.60 2.20 12.10
CA VAL A 79 12.39 2.06 11.28
C VAL A 79 11.20 2.06 12.24
N SER A 80 10.21 2.88 11.94
CA SER A 80 8.99 2.96 12.74
C SER A 80 7.80 3.28 11.86
N LEU A 81 6.59 3.02 12.38
CA LEU A 81 5.39 3.49 11.71
C LEU A 81 5.31 5.00 11.83
N ALA A 82 4.98 5.68 10.76
CA ALA A 82 4.75 7.11 10.80
C ALA A 82 3.41 7.41 11.45
N LYS A 83 3.34 8.47 12.22
CA LYS A 83 2.10 8.93 12.83
C LYS A 83 1.31 9.74 11.79
N GLU A 84 -0.01 9.70 11.89
CA GLU A 84 -0.87 10.45 10.99
C GLU A 84 -0.46 11.92 10.88
N ALA A 85 -0.15 12.56 12.01
CA ALA A 85 0.26 13.96 12.02
C ALA A 85 1.55 14.22 11.25
N GLU A 86 2.39 13.19 11.07
CA GLU A 86 3.66 13.33 10.37
C GLU A 86 3.52 13.27 8.85
N PHE A 87 2.46 12.67 8.34
CA PHE A 87 2.33 12.48 6.89
C PHE A 87 1.03 13.01 6.26
N LYS A 88 0.02 13.36 7.05
CA LYS A 88 -1.29 13.75 6.50
C LYS A 88 -1.22 14.91 5.50
N ASP A 89 -0.32 15.85 5.73
CA ASP A 89 -0.20 17.01 4.86
C ASP A 89 0.46 16.69 3.52
N GLU A 90 1.10 15.54 3.42
CA GLU A 90 1.68 15.05 2.17
C GLU A 90 0.59 14.50 1.22
N PHE A 91 -0.58 14.19 1.76
CA PHE A 91 -1.67 13.56 1.01
C PHE A 91 -2.98 14.36 1.17
N PRO A 92 -3.00 15.64 0.77
CA PRO A 92 -4.17 16.48 1.02
C PRO A 92 -5.44 16.01 0.29
N GLU A 93 -5.28 15.24 -0.79
CA GLU A 93 -6.40 14.75 -1.59
C GLU A 93 -6.91 13.39 -1.14
N CYS A 94 -6.21 12.74 -0.19
CA CYS A 94 -6.52 11.38 0.21
C CYS A 94 -7.18 11.31 1.58
N GLU A 95 -8.09 10.34 1.74
CA GLU A 95 -8.53 9.94 3.05
C GLU A 95 -7.38 9.19 3.72
N ILE A 96 -7.23 9.35 5.03
CA ILE A 96 -6.16 8.69 5.77
C ILE A 96 -6.37 7.17 5.70
N GLY A 97 -5.29 6.46 5.40
CA GLY A 97 -5.34 5.00 5.23
C GLY A 97 -5.71 4.56 3.82
N ALA A 98 -6.05 5.49 2.92
CA ALA A 98 -6.43 5.16 1.56
C ALA A 98 -5.47 5.73 0.51
N MET A 99 -4.24 6.06 0.90
CA MET A 99 -3.23 6.58 -0.02
C MET A 99 -2.84 5.52 -1.05
N PRO A 100 -2.75 5.87 -2.35
CA PRO A 100 -2.30 4.93 -3.35
C PRO A 100 -0.79 4.68 -3.23
N PRO A 101 -0.31 3.48 -3.62
CA PRO A 101 1.10 3.11 -3.42
C PRO A 101 2.03 3.69 -4.47
N PHE A 102 1.81 4.93 -4.85
CA PHE A 102 2.59 5.61 -5.88
C PHE A 102 3.45 6.71 -5.24
N GLY A 103 4.45 6.28 -4.48
CA GLY A 103 5.35 7.20 -3.78
C GLY A 103 6.05 8.20 -4.69
N ASN A 104 6.23 7.85 -5.96
CA ASN A 104 6.82 8.76 -6.94
C ASN A 104 5.97 10.04 -7.13
N LEU A 105 4.69 9.99 -6.80
CA LEU A 105 3.82 11.18 -6.86
C LEU A 105 3.99 12.08 -5.64
N TYR A 106 4.64 11.59 -4.59
CA TYR A 106 4.76 12.27 -3.31
C TYR A 106 6.21 12.42 -2.84
N GLY A 107 7.16 12.10 -3.71
CA GLY A 107 8.57 12.20 -3.35
C GLY A 107 9.01 11.20 -2.28
N MET A 108 8.34 10.05 -2.20
CA MET A 108 8.64 9.01 -1.21
C MET A 108 9.18 7.76 -1.88
N ALA A 109 10.14 7.11 -1.24
CA ALA A 109 10.59 5.78 -1.65
C ALA A 109 9.48 4.76 -1.40
N VAL A 110 9.40 3.74 -2.25
CA VAL A 110 8.42 2.66 -2.13
C VAL A 110 9.15 1.34 -1.95
N TYR A 111 8.77 0.61 -0.92
CA TYR A 111 9.22 -0.74 -0.67
C TYR A 111 8.00 -1.65 -0.82
N VAL A 112 8.12 -2.68 -1.66
CA VAL A 112 7.03 -3.62 -1.87
C VAL A 112 7.43 -4.99 -1.32
N ASP A 113 6.50 -5.62 -0.59
CA ASP A 113 6.75 -6.95 -0.09
C ASP A 113 6.80 -7.96 -1.25
N GLU A 114 7.75 -8.87 -1.21
CA GLU A 114 7.97 -9.82 -2.30
C GLU A 114 6.74 -10.65 -2.64
N SER A 115 5.85 -10.87 -1.68
CA SER A 115 4.62 -11.65 -1.92
C SER A 115 3.72 -11.03 -2.97
N LEU A 116 3.71 -9.70 -3.09
CA LEU A 116 2.90 -9.02 -4.11
C LEU A 116 3.44 -9.23 -5.52
N THR A 117 4.74 -9.47 -5.66
CA THR A 117 5.35 -9.64 -6.98
C THR A 117 4.87 -10.91 -7.69
N LYS A 118 4.26 -11.82 -6.95
CA LYS A 118 3.74 -13.08 -7.49
C LYS A 118 2.35 -12.93 -8.06
N ASP A 119 1.69 -11.81 -7.80
CA ASP A 119 0.35 -11.55 -8.31
C ASP A 119 0.44 -10.99 -9.73
N LYS A 120 -0.49 -11.41 -10.56
CA LYS A 120 -0.59 -10.85 -11.92
C LYS A 120 -1.10 -9.43 -11.87
N ASP A 121 -2.12 -9.18 -11.07
CA ASP A 121 -2.74 -7.88 -10.89
C ASP A 121 -2.76 -7.52 -9.42
N ILE A 122 -2.70 -6.24 -9.11
CA ILE A 122 -2.90 -5.73 -7.77
C ILE A 122 -3.99 -4.67 -7.79
N ALA A 123 -4.73 -4.58 -6.70
CA ALA A 123 -5.71 -3.54 -6.49
C ALA A 123 -5.37 -2.77 -5.22
N PHE A 124 -5.66 -1.49 -5.20
CA PHE A 124 -5.32 -0.65 -4.05
C PHE A 124 -6.31 0.50 -3.93
N ASN A 125 -6.38 1.09 -2.75
CA ASN A 125 -7.20 2.27 -2.53
C ASN A 125 -6.67 3.43 -3.38
N ALA A 126 -7.59 4.15 -3.99
CA ALA A 126 -7.27 5.22 -4.93
C ALA A 126 -7.51 6.61 -4.34
N GLY A 127 -7.27 6.75 -3.05
CA GLY A 127 -7.41 8.01 -2.32
C GLY A 127 -8.63 8.07 -1.42
N SER A 128 -9.53 7.11 -1.51
CA SER A 128 -10.72 7.03 -0.66
C SER A 128 -11.02 5.59 -0.28
N HIS A 129 -11.86 5.40 0.74
CA HIS A 129 -12.23 4.07 1.23
C HIS A 129 -13.39 3.43 0.47
N ASN A 130 -13.79 3.99 -0.65
CA ASN A 130 -14.86 3.45 -1.49
C ASN A 130 -14.46 3.28 -2.95
N GLU A 131 -13.17 3.38 -3.25
CA GLU A 131 -12.70 3.27 -4.64
C GLU A 131 -11.36 2.58 -4.70
N LEU A 132 -11.27 1.58 -5.59
CA LEU A 132 -10.02 0.88 -5.88
C LEU A 132 -9.59 1.16 -7.31
N VAL A 133 -8.30 1.08 -7.54
CA VAL A 133 -7.72 0.97 -8.87
C VAL A 133 -7.01 -0.37 -8.95
N ARG A 134 -7.18 -1.06 -10.09
CA ARG A 134 -6.53 -2.33 -10.36
C ARG A 134 -5.64 -2.17 -11.58
N VAL A 135 -4.38 -2.58 -11.42
CA VAL A 135 -3.38 -2.55 -12.51
C VAL A 135 -2.61 -3.86 -12.50
N SER A 136 -1.92 -4.17 -13.59
CA SER A 136 -1.01 -5.30 -13.58
C SER A 136 0.16 -4.97 -12.65
N TYR A 137 0.67 -5.98 -11.94
CA TYR A 137 1.83 -5.77 -11.08
C TYR A 137 3.03 -5.31 -11.91
N GLU A 138 3.18 -5.86 -13.12
CA GLU A 138 4.26 -5.46 -14.04
C GLU A 138 4.25 -3.97 -14.33
N ASP A 139 3.08 -3.39 -14.61
CA ASP A 139 2.96 -1.96 -14.83
C ASP A 139 3.25 -1.16 -13.56
N PHE A 140 2.76 -1.63 -12.41
CA PHE A 140 3.05 -0.98 -11.14
C PHE A 140 4.57 -0.93 -10.91
N GLU A 141 5.26 -2.05 -11.10
CA GLU A 141 6.71 -2.10 -10.90
C GLU A 141 7.46 -1.18 -11.86
N ARG A 142 7.03 -1.15 -13.10
CA ARG A 142 7.65 -0.29 -14.12
C ARG A 142 7.47 1.20 -13.79
N LEU A 143 6.29 1.57 -13.33
CA LEU A 143 5.94 2.97 -13.08
C LEU A 143 6.50 3.51 -11.77
N VAL A 144 6.49 2.69 -10.73
CA VAL A 144 6.86 3.10 -9.38
C VAL A 144 8.32 2.78 -9.08
N LYS A 145 8.84 1.71 -9.68
CA LYS A 145 10.21 1.20 -9.45
C LYS A 145 10.47 0.98 -7.96
N PRO A 146 9.63 0.19 -7.30
CA PRO A 146 9.79 -0.06 -5.88
C PRO A 146 10.98 -0.97 -5.62
N LYS A 147 11.49 -0.92 -4.39
CA LYS A 147 12.44 -1.93 -3.93
C LYS A 147 11.67 -3.12 -3.40
N VAL A 148 11.97 -4.31 -3.92
CA VAL A 148 11.31 -5.55 -3.50
C VAL A 148 12.08 -6.12 -2.33
N LEU A 149 11.39 -6.25 -1.19
CA LEU A 149 11.99 -6.78 0.05
C LEU A 149 11.01 -7.72 0.71
N LYS A 150 11.50 -8.51 1.65
CA LYS A 150 10.64 -9.35 2.48
C LYS A 150 10.51 -8.68 3.85
N PHE A 151 9.31 -8.18 4.15
CA PHE A 151 9.10 -7.45 5.41
C PHE A 151 7.70 -7.65 5.99
N SER A 152 6.94 -8.62 5.49
CA SER A 152 5.59 -8.83 6.00
C SER A 152 5.26 -10.29 6.10
N GLY A 153 4.17 -10.60 6.78
CA GLY A 153 3.65 -11.94 6.90
C GLY A 153 2.19 -11.91 7.32
N LEU A 154 1.57 -13.08 7.24
CA LEU A 154 0.20 -13.25 7.69
C LEU A 154 0.09 -12.91 9.16
N ARG A 155 -1.03 -12.31 9.53
CA ARG A 155 -1.36 -12.06 10.92
C ARG A 155 -1.59 -13.39 11.62
N ASP A 156 -0.78 -13.67 12.64
CA ASP A 156 -0.89 -14.86 13.45
C ASP A 156 -1.86 -14.62 14.60
N VAL A 157 -2.83 -15.50 14.78
CA VAL A 157 -3.81 -15.39 15.86
C VAL A 157 -3.14 -15.38 17.23
N GLN A 158 -2.09 -16.17 17.42
CA GLN A 158 -1.35 -16.19 18.69
C GLN A 158 -0.59 -14.89 18.89
N SER A 159 0.02 -14.37 17.84
CA SER A 159 0.68 -13.07 17.89
C SER A 159 -0.33 -11.97 18.18
N LEU A 160 -1.52 -12.06 17.59
CA LEU A 160 -2.60 -11.13 17.89
C LEU A 160 -2.93 -11.12 19.37
N GLY A 161 -3.05 -12.30 19.97
CA GLY A 161 -3.33 -12.42 21.40
C GLY A 161 -2.20 -11.81 22.25
N ALA A 162 -0.96 -11.96 21.80
CA ALA A 162 0.21 -11.49 22.54
C ALA A 162 0.44 -9.99 22.47
N TRP A 163 0.32 -9.41 21.30
CA TRP A 163 0.66 -7.99 21.12
C TRP A 163 -0.52 -7.11 20.76
N HIS A 164 -1.64 -7.69 20.66
CA HIS A 164 -2.87 -7.00 20.45
C HIS A 164 -3.43 -6.42 21.75
N LEU A 165 -2.86 -6.84 22.81
CA LEU A 165 -3.27 -6.43 24.16
C LEU A 165 -2.78 -5.04 24.51
#